data_9959b96014fd26d365fa6cc1c9b54562
#
_entry.id   9959b96014fd26d365fa6cc1c9b54562
#
_cell.length_a   1.000
_cell.length_b   1.000
_cell.length_c   1.000
_cell.angle_alpha   90.00
_cell.angle_beta   90.00
_cell.angle_gamma   90.00
#
_symmetry.space_group_name_H-M   'P 1'
#
loop_
_entity.id
_entity.type
_entity.pdbx_description
1 polymer ?
#
loop_
_entity_poly.entity_id
_entity_poly.type
_entity_poly.pdbx_seq_one_letter_code
_entity_poly.pdbx_strand_id
1 'polypeptide(L)'
;MTKRGRLESRRRFVARVKDRLISSRTSQIRLLLLAGIGAVNAASAQLPDGYWALDRSQALLDRMLEITLAPDLSELATTESQAVQRLLEVGDIMHRLYETQRHPDALEAFEALNELVTTESPAAIDNLQRLYRLFRGPIATTLDNERVAFLPVGPETPGKAMYPDGITADQVRAFIAAEHDTGDILGARTLVRRATLANLRQDISALQDYPVLATLHPGLSQRLARMVQAPDASVLYAIPYSVAWAPSMLKAYDLLWEAADLMHAADADFAAYLRLRARDLLTDDYEGGDAAWVAGTFKRLNAQIGSYETYDDTLFGVKTFFGMNVLLHDQARSAALGQALRNLQAIEDRLPHEPHRRVRAEIPVGVYQVIADYGQTRGSNTATILPNDADHSRKYGRTIMLRYNIMTNPAIFEQGRRRLAAATEPRFHDDLTLDGNFQRTLWHEVGHYLGVDVTRDGRDLDQALQDSADLFEELKADLVSLYTASYLRDIGYLDVAGLRSMHAGGILRVLQTNPPRRAQPYQTMQLMQWNYYLEEGLLDFDTRTQRMSIDYDRYDEVVEQMLTEVLAIQREGDTGRAATFIERYGYWHPELHGIVSANIRDAIEHRYYLMRYAVIDAPVH
;
A
#
# COMPACT_ATOMS: atom_id res chain seq x y z
N MET A 1 10.25 23.34 35.28
CA MET A 1 10.84 22.24 36.09
C MET A 1 12.13 21.78 35.41
N THR A 2 13.24 21.71 36.16
CA THR A 2 14.59 21.56 35.60
C THR A 2 14.86 20.12 35.10
N LYS A 3 15.68 19.98 34.05
CA LYS A 3 16.12 18.70 33.43
C LYS A 3 16.59 17.60 34.42
N ARG A 4 16.98 17.98 35.65
CA ARG A 4 17.38 17.03 36.72
C ARG A 4 16.22 16.22 37.30
N GLY A 5 15.02 16.76 37.38
CA GLY A 5 13.84 16.06 37.92
C GLY A 5 13.31 14.95 37.01
N ARG A 6 13.51 15.07 35.70
CA ARG A 6 13.05 14.07 34.71
C ARG A 6 13.93 12.81 34.64
N LEU A 7 15.23 12.94 34.95
CA LEU A 7 16.14 11.78 35.01
C LEU A 7 15.93 10.88 36.24
N GLU A 8 15.49 11.47 37.35
CA GLU A 8 15.20 10.69 38.56
C GLU A 8 13.87 9.92 38.50
N SER A 9 12.88 10.42 37.78
CA SER A 9 11.64 9.69 37.55
C SER A 9 11.85 8.46 36.66
N ARG A 10 12.75 8.55 35.67
CA ARG A 10 13.14 7.39 34.81
C ARG A 10 13.84 6.28 35.60
N ARG A 11 14.69 6.61 36.57
CA ARG A 11 15.37 5.60 37.39
C ARG A 11 14.45 4.91 38.40
N ARG A 12 13.39 5.55 38.84
CA ARG A 12 12.42 4.98 39.79
C ARG A 12 11.43 4.03 39.11
N PHE A 13 11.15 4.21 37.83
CA PHE A 13 10.28 3.31 37.04
C PHE A 13 10.94 1.96 36.75
N VAL A 14 12.20 1.96 36.36
CA VAL A 14 12.97 0.72 36.09
C VAL A 14 13.26 -0.10 37.36
N ALA A 15 13.37 0.52 38.53
CA ALA A 15 13.66 -0.16 39.79
C ALA A 15 12.43 -0.87 40.40
N ARG A 16 11.21 -0.42 40.13
CA ARG A 16 9.97 -1.02 40.70
C ARG A 16 9.51 -2.31 40.04
N VAL A 17 9.97 -2.63 38.84
CA VAL A 17 9.54 -3.82 38.08
C VAL A 17 10.37 -5.06 38.44
N LYS A 18 11.59 -4.91 38.98
CA LYS A 18 12.50 -6.04 39.29
C LYS A 18 12.19 -6.83 40.57
N ASP A 19 11.41 -6.31 41.51
CA ASP A 19 11.30 -6.90 42.85
C ASP A 19 10.05 -7.76 43.10
N ARG A 20 9.24 -8.15 42.10
CA ARG A 20 7.99 -8.91 42.31
C ARG A 20 7.86 -10.25 41.58
N LEU A 21 8.91 -10.81 41.02
CA LEU A 21 8.86 -12.12 40.36
C LEU A 21 9.77 -13.15 41.00
N ILE A 22 9.51 -13.49 42.26
CA ILE A 22 9.95 -14.79 42.87
C ILE A 22 8.88 -15.20 43.87
N SER A 23 8.02 -16.12 43.50
CA SER A 23 7.46 -17.22 44.27
C SER A 23 6.14 -17.74 43.70
N SER A 24 6.12 -18.91 43.11
CA SER A 24 5.38 -20.09 43.61
C SER A 24 5.42 -21.19 42.56
N ARG A 25 6.14 -22.25 42.96
CA ARG A 25 6.06 -23.58 42.33
C ARG A 25 5.18 -24.48 43.22
N THR A 26 4.64 -25.47 42.55
CA THR A 26 4.11 -26.79 43.00
C THR A 26 2.59 -26.90 43.14
N SER A 27 1.96 -27.71 42.29
CA SER A 27 1.62 -29.11 42.66
C SER A 27 0.98 -29.86 41.48
N GLN A 28 1.49 -31.08 41.29
CA GLN A 28 0.93 -32.13 40.44
C GLN A 28 -0.34 -32.73 41.10
N ILE A 29 -1.24 -33.31 40.27
CA ILE A 29 -1.86 -34.65 40.55
C ILE A 29 -2.45 -35.22 39.25
N ARG A 30 -2.15 -36.52 39.06
CA ARG A 30 -2.61 -37.42 38.00
C ARG A 30 -4.09 -37.75 38.11
N LEU A 31 -4.75 -38.01 36.99
CA LEU A 31 -5.72 -39.10 36.87
C LEU A 31 -5.72 -39.67 35.43
N LEU A 32 -5.38 -40.96 35.36
CA LEU A 32 -5.59 -41.83 34.20
C LEU A 32 -7.06 -42.28 34.17
N LEU A 33 -7.70 -42.18 32.99
CA LEU A 33 -8.84 -43.04 32.66
C LEU A 33 -8.73 -43.43 31.17
N LEU A 34 -8.45 -44.73 30.98
CA LEU A 34 -8.54 -45.43 29.70
C LEU A 34 -10.02 -45.56 29.30
N ALA A 35 -10.35 -45.06 28.12
CA ALA A 35 -11.47 -45.57 27.33
C ALA A 35 -11.02 -45.65 25.88
N GLY A 36 -10.77 -46.86 25.40
CA GLY A 36 -10.45 -47.09 23.98
C GLY A 36 -11.65 -46.82 23.10
N ILE A 37 -11.49 -45.88 22.21
CA ILE A 37 -12.32 -45.75 20.99
C ILE A 37 -11.33 -45.81 19.84
N GLY A 38 -11.53 -46.83 18.98
CA GLY A 38 -10.70 -47.03 17.79
C GLY A 38 -10.66 -45.79 16.93
N ALA A 39 -9.52 -45.10 16.93
CA ALA A 39 -9.22 -44.11 15.94
C ALA A 39 -9.00 -44.83 14.60
N VAL A 40 -9.97 -44.72 13.72
CA VAL A 40 -9.72 -44.89 12.28
C VAL A 40 -8.72 -43.80 11.94
N ASN A 41 -7.46 -44.13 11.81
CA ASN A 41 -6.46 -43.30 11.17
C ASN A 41 -6.89 -43.16 9.69
N ALA A 42 -7.70 -42.14 9.38
CA ALA A 42 -7.67 -41.59 8.06
C ALA A 42 -6.26 -40.97 7.95
N ALA A 43 -5.37 -41.67 7.27
CA ALA A 43 -4.14 -41.06 6.78
C ALA A 43 -4.60 -39.84 5.95
N SER A 44 -4.49 -38.65 6.52
CA SER A 44 -4.66 -37.43 5.74
C SER A 44 -3.57 -37.49 4.67
N ALA A 45 -3.95 -37.56 3.41
CA ALA A 45 -3.01 -37.46 2.30
C ALA A 45 -2.24 -36.15 2.49
N GLN A 46 -0.94 -36.27 2.69
CA GLN A 46 -0.06 -35.16 3.01
C GLN A 46 0.37 -34.53 1.70
N LEU A 47 0.20 -33.21 1.58
CA LEU A 47 0.70 -32.49 0.42
C LEU A 47 2.20 -32.72 0.22
N PRO A 48 2.73 -32.60 -1.01
CA PRO A 48 4.16 -32.69 -1.28
C PRO A 48 4.97 -31.68 -0.42
N ASP A 49 6.27 -31.93 -0.28
CA ASP A 49 7.17 -31.03 0.45
C ASP A 49 7.13 -29.59 -0.14
N GLY A 50 7.17 -28.59 0.73
CA GLY A 50 7.15 -27.18 0.37
C GLY A 50 5.75 -26.53 0.40
N TYR A 51 4.68 -27.32 0.40
CA TYR A 51 3.32 -26.80 0.62
C TYR A 51 3.01 -26.74 2.12
N TRP A 52 2.33 -25.66 2.56
CA TRP A 52 1.86 -25.62 3.94
C TRP A 52 0.76 -26.65 4.19
N ALA A 53 0.84 -27.28 5.36
CA ALA A 53 -0.19 -28.17 5.85
C ALA A 53 -1.52 -27.44 6.12
N LEU A 54 -2.61 -28.22 6.17
CA LEU A 54 -3.97 -27.69 6.35
C LEU A 54 -4.11 -26.82 7.61
N ASP A 55 -3.58 -27.27 8.74
CA ASP A 55 -3.65 -26.56 10.03
C ASP A 55 -2.94 -25.21 9.98
N ARG A 56 -1.77 -25.13 9.33
CA ARG A 56 -1.01 -23.89 9.19
C ARG A 56 -1.72 -22.88 8.29
N SER A 57 -2.25 -23.32 7.17
CA SER A 57 -3.01 -22.46 6.25
C SER A 57 -4.33 -22.01 6.87
N GLN A 58 -5.03 -22.92 7.57
CA GLN A 58 -6.29 -22.64 8.25
C GLN A 58 -6.13 -21.57 9.33
N ALA A 59 -5.04 -21.58 10.09
CA ALA A 59 -4.78 -20.58 11.13
C ALA A 59 -4.77 -19.13 10.61
N LEU A 60 -4.35 -18.90 9.35
CA LEU A 60 -4.42 -17.58 8.72
C LEU A 60 -5.83 -17.29 8.20
N LEU A 61 -6.48 -18.30 7.60
CA LEU A 61 -7.82 -18.14 7.05
C LEU A 61 -8.88 -17.91 8.13
N ASP A 62 -8.72 -18.50 9.31
CA ASP A 62 -9.58 -18.23 10.48
C ASP A 62 -9.52 -16.75 10.93
N ARG A 63 -8.48 -16.03 10.50
CA ARG A 63 -8.30 -14.59 10.76
C ARG A 63 -8.55 -13.73 9.52
N MET A 64 -9.18 -14.28 8.50
CA MET A 64 -9.48 -13.61 7.24
C MET A 64 -10.99 -13.31 7.13
N LEU A 65 -11.31 -12.08 6.76
CA LEU A 65 -12.65 -11.65 6.38
C LEU A 65 -12.73 -11.55 4.85
N GLU A 66 -13.67 -12.25 4.25
CA GLU A 66 -14.01 -12.04 2.84
C GLU A 66 -15.03 -10.91 2.71
N ILE A 67 -14.75 -9.95 1.86
CA ILE A 67 -15.58 -8.77 1.63
C ILE A 67 -15.91 -8.71 0.14
N THR A 68 -17.18 -8.85 -0.20
CA THR A 68 -17.64 -8.73 -1.59
C THR A 68 -18.08 -7.31 -1.89
N LEU A 69 -17.45 -6.68 -2.88
CA LEU A 69 -17.86 -5.40 -3.45
C LEU A 69 -18.76 -5.68 -4.65
N ALA A 70 -19.96 -5.11 -4.62
CA ALA A 70 -21.00 -5.28 -5.63
C ALA A 70 -21.67 -3.92 -5.91
N PRO A 71 -20.98 -2.97 -6.58
CA PRO A 71 -21.62 -1.73 -6.96
C PRO A 71 -22.76 -1.98 -7.93
N ASP A 72 -23.78 -1.14 -7.89
CA ASP A 72 -24.89 -1.22 -8.83
C ASP A 72 -24.47 -0.69 -10.20
N LEU A 73 -24.41 -1.59 -11.18
CA LEU A 73 -24.04 -1.32 -12.57
C LEU A 73 -25.26 -1.27 -13.50
N SER A 74 -26.48 -1.37 -12.96
CA SER A 74 -27.71 -1.47 -13.76
C SER A 74 -28.00 -0.24 -14.64
N GLU A 75 -27.45 0.90 -14.28
CA GLU A 75 -27.58 2.14 -15.04
C GLU A 75 -26.56 2.32 -16.18
N LEU A 76 -25.57 1.43 -16.29
CA LEU A 76 -24.61 1.49 -17.38
C LEU A 76 -25.28 1.13 -18.71
N ALA A 77 -25.01 1.94 -19.75
CA ALA A 77 -25.42 1.60 -21.11
C ALA A 77 -24.70 0.33 -21.57
N THR A 78 -25.26 -0.34 -22.60
CA THR A 78 -24.67 -1.59 -23.13
C THR A 78 -23.20 -1.41 -23.54
N THR A 79 -22.86 -0.29 -24.17
CA THR A 79 -21.47 -0.01 -24.59
C THR A 79 -20.56 0.24 -23.39
N GLU A 80 -21.05 0.90 -22.32
CA GLU A 80 -20.29 1.10 -21.08
C GLU A 80 -20.04 -0.24 -20.37
N SER A 81 -21.05 -1.12 -20.31
CA SER A 81 -20.92 -2.47 -19.74
C SER A 81 -19.93 -3.33 -20.53
N GLN A 82 -19.92 -3.23 -21.86
CA GLN A 82 -18.94 -3.91 -22.70
C GLN A 82 -17.53 -3.34 -22.49
N ALA A 83 -17.39 -2.03 -22.33
CA ALA A 83 -16.10 -1.40 -22.01
C ALA A 83 -15.58 -1.87 -20.65
N VAL A 84 -16.44 -1.98 -19.63
CA VAL A 84 -16.07 -2.57 -18.33
C VAL A 84 -15.52 -3.98 -18.53
N GLN A 85 -16.13 -4.83 -19.34
CA GLN A 85 -15.61 -6.18 -19.59
C GLN A 85 -14.19 -6.16 -20.20
N ARG A 86 -13.92 -5.27 -21.16
CA ARG A 86 -12.56 -5.12 -21.72
C ARG A 86 -11.56 -4.63 -20.66
N LEU A 87 -11.99 -3.71 -19.80
CA LEU A 87 -11.15 -3.23 -18.71
C LEU A 87 -10.87 -4.33 -17.67
N LEU A 88 -11.82 -5.22 -17.39
CA LEU A 88 -11.58 -6.37 -16.51
C LEU A 88 -10.54 -7.33 -17.10
N GLU A 89 -10.58 -7.57 -18.43
CA GLU A 89 -9.57 -8.38 -19.12
C GLU A 89 -8.16 -7.73 -19.05
N VAL A 90 -8.07 -6.39 -19.18
CA VAL A 90 -6.80 -5.65 -18.95
C VAL A 90 -6.36 -5.80 -17.51
N GLY A 91 -7.29 -5.71 -16.57
CA GLY A 91 -7.03 -5.88 -15.14
C GLY A 91 -6.41 -7.24 -14.81
N ASP A 92 -6.92 -8.31 -15.41
CA ASP A 92 -6.35 -9.66 -15.24
C ASP A 92 -4.90 -9.74 -15.74
N ILE A 93 -4.61 -9.11 -16.89
CA ILE A 93 -3.23 -9.00 -17.39
C ILE A 93 -2.35 -8.26 -16.36
N MET A 94 -2.78 -7.11 -15.84
CA MET A 94 -2.02 -6.34 -14.84
C MET A 94 -1.82 -7.14 -13.55
N HIS A 95 -2.81 -7.94 -13.14
CA HIS A 95 -2.71 -8.80 -11.95
C HIS A 95 -1.62 -9.87 -12.12
N ARG A 96 -1.64 -10.60 -13.23
CA ARG A 96 -0.63 -11.64 -13.53
C ARG A 96 0.79 -11.05 -13.65
N LEU A 97 0.92 -9.87 -14.24
CA LEU A 97 2.20 -9.15 -14.30
C LEU A 97 2.69 -8.75 -12.91
N TYR A 98 1.81 -8.28 -12.04
CA TYR A 98 2.14 -7.97 -10.65
C TYR A 98 2.62 -9.21 -9.88
N GLU A 99 1.93 -10.35 -10.02
CA GLU A 99 2.35 -11.60 -9.40
C GLU A 99 3.76 -12.01 -9.88
N THR A 100 4.03 -11.89 -11.20
CA THR A 100 5.36 -12.14 -11.78
C THR A 100 6.42 -11.16 -11.25
N GLN A 101 6.08 -9.89 -11.07
CA GLN A 101 6.98 -8.90 -10.47
C GLN A 101 7.30 -9.21 -9.00
N ARG A 102 6.33 -9.75 -8.26
CA ARG A 102 6.50 -10.10 -6.84
C ARG A 102 7.39 -11.32 -6.64
N HIS A 103 7.23 -12.35 -7.49
CA HIS A 103 8.03 -13.56 -7.40
C HIS A 103 8.14 -14.23 -8.78
N PRO A 104 9.36 -14.61 -9.24
CA PRO A 104 9.54 -15.15 -10.58
C PRO A 104 8.75 -16.44 -10.81
N ASP A 105 8.59 -17.28 -9.78
CA ASP A 105 7.91 -18.58 -9.86
C ASP A 105 6.42 -18.51 -9.47
N ALA A 106 5.85 -17.29 -9.27
CA ALA A 106 4.51 -17.15 -8.71
C ALA A 106 3.43 -17.86 -9.54
N LEU A 107 3.41 -17.62 -10.84
CA LEU A 107 2.40 -18.19 -11.74
C LEU A 107 2.57 -19.70 -11.91
N GLU A 108 3.80 -20.17 -12.09
CA GLU A 108 4.11 -21.60 -12.23
C GLU A 108 3.72 -22.37 -10.95
N ALA A 109 4.05 -21.83 -9.77
CA ALA A 109 3.69 -22.43 -8.50
C ALA A 109 2.16 -22.50 -8.28
N PHE A 110 1.42 -21.50 -8.76
CA PHE A 110 -0.05 -21.51 -8.70
C PHE A 110 -0.67 -22.51 -9.68
N GLU A 111 -0.12 -22.63 -10.88
CA GLU A 111 -0.53 -23.63 -11.87
C GLU A 111 -0.27 -25.03 -11.34
N ALA A 112 0.92 -25.30 -10.78
CA ALA A 112 1.25 -26.56 -10.16
C ALA A 112 0.30 -26.89 -8.98
N LEU A 113 -0.06 -25.90 -8.14
CA LEU A 113 -1.06 -26.09 -7.08
C LEU A 113 -2.42 -26.52 -7.64
N ASN A 114 -2.85 -25.91 -8.75
CA ASN A 114 -4.13 -26.23 -9.38
C ASN A 114 -4.15 -27.66 -9.98
N GLU A 115 -3.01 -28.16 -10.45
CA GLU A 115 -2.88 -29.53 -10.95
C GLU A 115 -3.00 -30.58 -9.84
N LEU A 116 -2.74 -30.24 -8.59
CA LEU A 116 -2.89 -31.14 -7.44
C LEU A 116 -4.35 -31.42 -7.05
N VAL A 117 -5.31 -30.66 -7.55
CA VAL A 117 -6.75 -30.77 -7.19
C VAL A 117 -7.32 -32.18 -7.38
N THR A 118 -6.73 -33.00 -8.25
CA THR A 118 -7.25 -34.33 -8.58
C THR A 118 -6.79 -35.46 -7.67
N THR A 119 -5.77 -35.25 -6.81
CA THR A 119 -5.08 -36.36 -6.13
C THR A 119 -4.99 -36.24 -4.62
N GLU A 120 -5.09 -35.02 -4.02
CA GLU A 120 -4.73 -34.78 -2.64
C GLU A 120 -5.87 -34.16 -1.81
N SER A 121 -5.61 -33.70 -0.61
CA SER A 121 -6.61 -33.13 0.29
C SER A 121 -7.29 -31.86 -0.30
N PRO A 122 -8.54 -31.90 -0.76
CA PRO A 122 -9.20 -30.75 -1.40
C PRO A 122 -9.25 -29.51 -0.51
N ALA A 123 -9.42 -29.69 0.80
CA ALA A 123 -9.48 -28.58 1.75
C ALA A 123 -8.12 -27.86 1.89
N ALA A 124 -7.00 -28.58 1.87
CA ALA A 124 -5.69 -27.97 1.94
C ALA A 124 -5.37 -27.16 0.68
N ILE A 125 -5.75 -27.68 -0.48
CA ILE A 125 -5.57 -27.00 -1.78
C ILE A 125 -6.43 -25.75 -1.83
N ASP A 126 -7.71 -25.81 -1.46
CA ASP A 126 -8.59 -24.64 -1.37
C ASP A 126 -8.01 -23.57 -0.45
N ASN A 127 -7.51 -23.94 0.72
CA ASN A 127 -6.86 -23.02 1.64
C ASN A 127 -5.66 -22.32 0.98
N LEU A 128 -4.79 -23.06 0.29
CA LEU A 128 -3.61 -22.50 -0.37
C LEU A 128 -4.00 -21.58 -1.53
N GLN A 129 -5.03 -21.93 -2.31
CA GLN A 129 -5.57 -21.06 -3.36
C GLN A 129 -6.16 -19.76 -2.80
N ARG A 130 -6.86 -19.83 -1.66
CA ARG A 130 -7.39 -18.63 -0.96
C ARG A 130 -6.26 -17.77 -0.40
N LEU A 131 -5.21 -18.36 0.17
CA LEU A 131 -4.01 -17.64 0.60
C LEU A 131 -3.29 -16.98 -0.58
N TYR A 132 -3.19 -17.67 -1.72
CA TYR A 132 -2.58 -17.11 -2.92
C TYR A 132 -3.32 -15.84 -3.41
N ARG A 133 -4.65 -15.90 -3.45
CA ARG A 133 -5.48 -14.73 -3.78
C ARG A 133 -5.34 -13.60 -2.75
N LEU A 134 -5.29 -13.94 -1.47
CA LEU A 134 -5.12 -12.98 -0.38
C LEU A 134 -3.79 -12.24 -0.47
N PHE A 135 -2.69 -12.97 -0.67
CA PHE A 135 -1.34 -12.41 -0.68
C PHE A 135 -0.84 -12.05 -2.08
N ARG A 136 -1.62 -12.35 -3.12
CA ARG A 136 -1.28 -12.05 -4.53
C ARG A 136 0.08 -12.64 -4.92
N GLY A 137 0.25 -13.93 -4.64
CA GLY A 137 1.47 -14.69 -4.86
C GLY A 137 1.76 -15.71 -3.75
N PRO A 138 2.88 -16.44 -3.84
CA PRO A 138 3.18 -17.60 -3.01
C PRO A 138 3.75 -17.28 -1.62
N ILE A 139 3.89 -15.99 -1.24
CA ILE A 139 4.52 -15.57 0.01
C ILE A 139 3.46 -14.97 0.94
N ALA A 140 3.20 -15.63 2.05
CA ALA A 140 2.27 -15.15 3.08
C ALA A 140 2.92 -14.13 4.03
N THR A 141 2.10 -13.23 4.57
CA THR A 141 2.42 -12.53 5.81
C THR A 141 1.78 -13.31 6.96
N THR A 142 2.58 -13.81 7.88
CA THR A 142 2.11 -14.60 9.02
C THR A 142 1.43 -13.72 10.09
N LEU A 143 0.85 -14.38 11.11
CA LEU A 143 0.28 -13.67 12.27
C LEU A 143 1.34 -12.88 13.05
N ASP A 144 2.60 -13.31 13.00
CA ASP A 144 3.74 -12.63 13.62
C ASP A 144 4.40 -11.59 12.69
N ASN A 145 3.75 -11.26 11.57
CA ASN A 145 4.22 -10.29 10.60
C ASN A 145 5.50 -10.70 9.83
N GLU A 146 5.76 -12.00 9.72
CA GLU A 146 6.87 -12.53 8.92
C GLU A 146 6.44 -12.83 7.49
N ARG A 147 7.39 -12.76 6.55
CA ARG A 147 7.17 -13.11 5.14
C ARG A 147 7.69 -14.52 4.89
N VAL A 148 6.79 -15.47 4.62
CA VAL A 148 7.11 -16.88 4.47
C VAL A 148 6.43 -17.50 3.26
N ALA A 149 7.18 -18.27 2.46
CA ALA A 149 6.62 -19.03 1.35
C ALA A 149 5.68 -20.13 1.87
N PHE A 150 4.52 -20.28 1.26
CA PHE A 150 3.54 -21.33 1.57
C PHE A 150 3.32 -22.31 0.40
N LEU A 151 3.92 -22.03 -0.75
CA LEU A 151 4.09 -22.92 -1.90
C LEU A 151 5.59 -23.25 -2.07
N PRO A 152 5.97 -24.27 -2.84
CA PRO A 152 7.37 -24.72 -3.01
C PRO A 152 8.17 -23.75 -3.89
N VAL A 153 8.39 -22.54 -3.41
CA VAL A 153 9.18 -21.49 -4.05
C VAL A 153 10.27 -20.99 -3.12
N GLY A 154 11.24 -20.27 -3.66
CA GLY A 154 12.29 -19.60 -2.88
C GLY A 154 11.73 -18.52 -1.95
N PRO A 155 12.54 -18.01 -1.01
CA PRO A 155 12.16 -16.88 -0.16
C PRO A 155 12.03 -15.60 -0.97
N GLU A 156 11.19 -14.68 -0.47
CA GLU A 156 11.07 -13.35 -1.06
C GLU A 156 12.39 -12.57 -0.95
N THR A 157 12.82 -11.94 -2.04
CA THR A 157 14.02 -11.09 -2.08
C THR A 157 13.66 -9.60 -2.01
N PRO A 158 14.54 -8.71 -1.51
CA PRO A 158 14.26 -7.27 -1.44
C PRO A 158 13.91 -6.64 -2.79
N GLY A 159 14.61 -7.02 -3.86
CA GLY A 159 14.36 -6.53 -5.22
C GLY A 159 13.22 -7.23 -5.94
N LYS A 160 12.55 -8.19 -5.31
CA LYS A 160 11.54 -9.05 -5.94
C LYS A 160 12.10 -9.69 -7.25
N ALA A 161 11.24 -9.88 -8.26
CA ALA A 161 11.69 -10.31 -9.59
C ALA A 161 12.20 -9.16 -10.49
N MET A 162 12.35 -7.93 -9.93
CA MET A 162 12.75 -6.77 -10.70
C MET A 162 14.26 -6.66 -10.90
N TYR A 163 15.02 -7.39 -10.11
CA TYR A 163 16.48 -7.49 -10.17
C TYR A 163 16.92 -8.96 -10.20
N PRO A 164 18.12 -9.26 -10.68
CA PRO A 164 18.64 -10.63 -10.64
C PRO A 164 18.67 -11.19 -9.22
N ASP A 165 18.33 -12.48 -9.10
CA ASP A 165 18.33 -13.16 -7.81
C ASP A 165 19.67 -13.03 -7.07
N GLY A 166 19.60 -12.85 -5.76
CA GLY A 166 20.75 -12.74 -4.86
C GLY A 166 21.59 -11.47 -5.01
N ILE A 167 21.19 -10.50 -5.87
CA ILE A 167 21.94 -9.24 -6.01
C ILE A 167 21.72 -8.33 -4.79
N THR A 168 22.78 -7.64 -4.38
CA THR A 168 22.70 -6.64 -3.30
C THR A 168 22.69 -5.22 -3.85
N ALA A 169 22.17 -4.28 -3.05
CA ALA A 169 22.18 -2.86 -3.40
C ALA A 169 23.60 -2.33 -3.68
N ASP A 170 24.59 -2.77 -2.89
CA ASP A 170 25.98 -2.33 -3.07
C ASP A 170 26.59 -2.83 -4.40
N GLN A 171 26.23 -4.06 -4.81
CA GLN A 171 26.65 -4.58 -6.11
C GLN A 171 26.05 -3.77 -7.27
N VAL A 172 24.78 -3.39 -7.18
CA VAL A 172 24.12 -2.56 -8.19
C VAL A 172 24.73 -1.15 -8.21
N ARG A 173 24.96 -0.52 -7.04
CA ARG A 173 25.61 0.80 -6.95
C ARG A 173 27.01 0.78 -7.54
N ALA A 174 27.81 -0.24 -7.22
CA ALA A 174 29.15 -0.40 -7.77
C ALA A 174 29.13 -0.58 -9.31
N PHE A 175 28.14 -1.33 -9.83
CA PHE A 175 27.96 -1.50 -11.27
C PHE A 175 27.62 -0.18 -11.97
N ILE A 176 26.68 0.60 -11.42
CA ILE A 176 26.29 1.92 -11.96
C ILE A 176 27.49 2.88 -11.94
N ALA A 177 28.25 2.90 -10.85
CA ALA A 177 29.44 3.76 -10.72
C ALA A 177 30.58 3.44 -11.73
N ALA A 178 30.54 2.26 -12.33
CA ALA A 178 31.48 1.87 -13.39
C ALA A 178 31.09 2.36 -14.80
N GLU A 179 29.97 3.12 -14.92
CA GLU A 179 29.49 3.81 -16.14
C GLU A 179 29.34 2.90 -17.38
N HIS A 180 28.67 1.78 -17.25
CA HIS A 180 28.38 0.88 -18.36
C HIS A 180 27.23 1.40 -19.24
N ASP A 181 27.34 1.35 -20.57
CA ASP A 181 26.25 1.64 -21.53
C ASP A 181 25.24 0.47 -21.57
N THR A 182 24.45 0.29 -20.52
CA THR A 182 23.54 -0.84 -20.35
C THR A 182 22.08 -0.44 -20.12
N GLY A 183 21.76 0.83 -20.28
CA GLY A 183 20.45 1.42 -20.04
C GLY A 183 20.26 1.88 -18.60
N ASP A 184 19.08 2.43 -18.32
CA ASP A 184 18.73 2.97 -17.01
C ASP A 184 18.40 1.83 -16.02
N ILE A 185 19.41 1.42 -15.26
CA ILE A 185 19.29 0.34 -14.27
C ILE A 185 18.27 0.69 -13.17
N LEU A 186 18.20 1.95 -12.76
CA LEU A 186 17.25 2.41 -11.74
C LEU A 186 15.98 3.06 -12.34
N GLY A 187 15.78 2.96 -13.65
CA GLY A 187 14.54 3.43 -14.28
C GLY A 187 13.30 2.76 -13.69
N ALA A 188 12.29 3.53 -13.40
CA ALA A 188 11.08 3.09 -12.70
C ALA A 188 10.35 1.93 -13.40
N ARG A 189 10.38 1.90 -14.73
CA ARG A 189 9.71 0.89 -15.59
C ARG A 189 10.70 0.07 -16.38
N THR A 190 11.75 -0.39 -15.72
CA THR A 190 12.74 -1.29 -16.32
C THR A 190 13.00 -2.51 -15.44
N LEU A 191 13.10 -3.67 -16.06
CA LEU A 191 13.54 -4.91 -15.45
C LEU A 191 15.05 -5.04 -15.61
N VAL A 192 15.78 -5.34 -14.53
CA VAL A 192 17.23 -5.52 -14.55
C VAL A 192 17.56 -6.99 -14.76
N ARG A 193 18.42 -7.28 -15.74
CA ARG A 193 18.87 -8.64 -16.06
C ARG A 193 20.39 -8.74 -16.10
N ARG A 194 20.92 -9.95 -15.90
CA ARG A 194 22.31 -10.26 -16.21
C ARG A 194 22.46 -10.51 -17.71
N ALA A 195 23.52 -10.00 -18.33
CA ALA A 195 23.78 -10.14 -19.77
C ALA A 195 24.22 -11.56 -20.16
N THR A 196 23.44 -12.56 -19.73
CA THR A 196 23.60 -13.93 -20.20
C THR A 196 23.12 -14.07 -21.64
N LEU A 197 23.68 -15.02 -22.38
CA LEU A 197 23.26 -15.28 -23.76
C LEU A 197 21.74 -15.62 -23.86
N ALA A 198 21.19 -16.31 -22.86
CA ALA A 198 19.77 -16.67 -22.81
C ALA A 198 18.90 -15.41 -22.67
N ASN A 199 19.18 -14.54 -21.71
CA ASN A 199 18.42 -13.31 -21.49
C ASN A 199 18.50 -12.37 -22.70
N LEU A 200 19.70 -12.17 -23.25
CA LEU A 200 19.88 -11.31 -24.42
C LEU A 200 19.13 -11.82 -25.65
N ARG A 201 19.14 -13.14 -25.90
CA ARG A 201 18.36 -13.74 -27.00
C ARG A 201 16.87 -13.62 -26.80
N GLN A 202 16.39 -13.82 -25.59
CA GLN A 202 14.98 -13.63 -25.24
C GLN A 202 14.51 -12.21 -25.58
N ASP A 203 15.26 -11.19 -25.15
CA ASP A 203 14.86 -9.80 -25.38
C ASP A 203 15.02 -9.37 -26.85
N ILE A 204 16.03 -9.91 -27.57
CA ILE A 204 16.14 -9.72 -29.02
C ILE A 204 14.97 -10.36 -29.75
N SER A 205 14.54 -11.59 -29.36
CA SER A 205 13.39 -12.25 -29.95
C SER A 205 12.12 -11.42 -29.75
N ALA A 206 11.89 -10.88 -28.55
CA ALA A 206 10.75 -10.01 -28.28
C ALA A 206 10.70 -8.79 -29.23
N LEU A 207 11.84 -8.15 -29.50
CA LEU A 207 11.91 -7.02 -30.43
C LEU A 207 11.76 -7.44 -31.90
N GLN A 208 12.10 -8.69 -32.25
CA GLN A 208 11.89 -9.24 -33.59
C GLN A 208 10.44 -9.66 -33.82
N ASP A 209 9.82 -10.30 -32.83
CA ASP A 209 8.43 -10.73 -32.86
C ASP A 209 7.46 -9.53 -32.83
N TYR A 210 7.88 -8.43 -32.17
CA TYR A 210 7.11 -7.19 -32.03
C TYR A 210 7.89 -5.97 -32.49
N PRO A 211 8.09 -5.75 -33.81
CA PRO A 211 8.95 -4.69 -34.34
C PRO A 211 8.55 -3.27 -33.94
N VAL A 212 7.31 -3.04 -33.58
CA VAL A 212 6.84 -1.75 -33.06
C VAL A 212 7.60 -1.34 -31.81
N LEU A 213 7.93 -2.29 -30.93
CA LEU A 213 8.69 -2.01 -29.70
C LEU A 213 10.13 -1.59 -30.01
N ALA A 214 10.76 -2.15 -31.05
CA ALA A 214 12.07 -1.69 -31.50
C ALA A 214 12.06 -0.23 -31.99
N THR A 215 10.94 0.21 -32.56
CA THR A 215 10.73 1.61 -32.99
C THR A 215 10.48 2.54 -31.79
N LEU A 216 9.70 2.08 -30.81
CA LEU A 216 9.36 2.87 -29.61
C LEU A 216 10.53 2.98 -28.62
N HIS A 217 11.48 2.04 -28.65
CA HIS A 217 12.69 2.04 -27.82
C HIS A 217 13.97 2.18 -28.67
N PRO A 218 14.23 3.37 -29.23
CA PRO A 218 15.35 3.57 -30.14
C PRO A 218 16.71 3.27 -29.47
N GLY A 219 17.59 2.58 -30.21
CA GLY A 219 18.91 2.19 -29.70
C GLY A 219 18.95 0.87 -28.92
N LEU A 220 17.81 0.36 -28.43
CA LEU A 220 17.77 -0.87 -27.64
C LEU A 220 18.25 -2.09 -28.45
N SER A 221 17.73 -2.28 -29.68
CA SER A 221 18.15 -3.38 -30.55
C SER A 221 19.66 -3.38 -30.82
N GLN A 222 20.27 -2.19 -31.06
CA GLN A 222 21.69 -2.07 -31.29
C GLN A 222 22.52 -2.39 -30.03
N ARG A 223 22.03 -1.93 -28.85
CA ARG A 223 22.66 -2.23 -27.56
C ARG A 223 22.68 -3.75 -27.30
N LEU A 224 21.53 -4.42 -27.41
CA LEU A 224 21.43 -5.87 -27.22
C LEU A 224 22.27 -6.66 -28.26
N ALA A 225 22.31 -6.20 -29.52
CA ALA A 225 23.11 -6.82 -30.57
C ALA A 225 24.63 -6.71 -30.27
N ARG A 226 25.11 -5.61 -29.66
CA ARG A 226 26.49 -5.52 -29.18
C ARG A 226 26.76 -6.48 -28.03
N MET A 227 25.90 -6.52 -27.05
CA MET A 227 26.06 -7.35 -25.84
C MET A 227 26.05 -8.86 -26.17
N VAL A 228 25.25 -9.30 -27.15
CA VAL A 228 25.23 -10.71 -27.56
C VAL A 228 26.53 -11.21 -28.20
N GLN A 229 27.37 -10.32 -28.70
CA GLN A 229 28.68 -10.69 -29.25
C GLN A 229 29.69 -11.11 -28.16
N ALA A 230 29.54 -10.59 -26.94
CA ALA A 230 30.36 -10.91 -25.78
C ALA A 230 29.46 -10.98 -24.53
N PRO A 231 28.67 -12.06 -24.38
CA PRO A 231 27.80 -12.21 -23.22
C PRO A 231 28.61 -12.34 -21.94
N ASP A 232 28.25 -11.58 -20.90
CA ASP A 232 28.89 -11.61 -19.59
C ASP A 232 27.86 -11.53 -18.47
N ALA A 233 27.71 -12.59 -17.70
CA ALA A 233 26.79 -12.67 -16.59
C ALA A 233 27.12 -11.70 -15.42
N SER A 234 28.33 -11.12 -15.39
CA SER A 234 28.69 -10.08 -14.41
C SER A 234 28.12 -8.70 -14.79
N VAL A 235 27.78 -8.50 -16.06
CA VAL A 235 27.21 -7.25 -16.58
C VAL A 235 25.69 -7.25 -16.38
N LEU A 236 25.18 -6.15 -15.83
CA LEU A 236 23.73 -5.89 -15.71
C LEU A 236 23.27 -5.06 -16.92
N TYR A 237 22.01 -5.22 -17.29
CA TYR A 237 21.36 -4.32 -18.25
C TYR A 237 19.90 -4.12 -17.90
N ALA A 238 19.35 -2.97 -18.30
CA ALA A 238 17.95 -2.64 -18.14
C ALA A 238 17.18 -2.93 -19.42
N ILE A 239 16.02 -3.58 -19.27
CA ILE A 239 15.04 -3.82 -20.33
C ILE A 239 13.70 -3.17 -19.97
N PRO A 240 13.09 -2.35 -20.87
CA PRO A 240 11.76 -1.75 -20.62
C PRO A 240 10.69 -2.81 -20.33
N TYR A 241 9.72 -2.47 -19.46
CA TYR A 241 8.63 -3.39 -19.12
C TYR A 241 7.84 -3.84 -20.34
N SER A 242 7.59 -2.92 -21.28
CA SER A 242 6.91 -3.21 -22.54
C SER A 242 7.60 -4.28 -23.38
N VAL A 243 8.92 -4.37 -23.32
CA VAL A 243 9.71 -5.38 -24.02
C VAL A 243 9.82 -6.67 -23.20
N ALA A 244 10.06 -6.53 -21.89
CA ALA A 244 10.17 -7.69 -20.98
C ALA A 244 8.89 -8.56 -20.97
N TRP A 245 7.72 -7.92 -21.11
CA TRP A 245 6.40 -8.57 -21.13
C TRP A 245 5.59 -8.24 -22.39
N ALA A 246 6.25 -8.19 -23.54
CA ALA A 246 5.69 -7.73 -24.82
C ALA A 246 4.32 -8.36 -25.20
N PRO A 247 4.11 -9.69 -25.11
CA PRO A 247 2.80 -10.28 -25.45
C PRO A 247 1.66 -9.70 -24.59
N SER A 248 1.90 -9.54 -23.29
CA SER A 248 0.92 -9.01 -22.34
C SER A 248 0.63 -7.53 -22.58
N MET A 249 1.66 -6.73 -22.85
CA MET A 249 1.51 -5.30 -23.13
C MET A 249 0.76 -5.02 -24.41
N LEU A 250 1.06 -5.77 -25.47
CA LEU A 250 0.32 -5.64 -26.74
C LEU A 250 -1.13 -6.08 -26.60
N LYS A 251 -1.40 -7.16 -25.87
CA LYS A 251 -2.77 -7.58 -25.62
C LYS A 251 -3.55 -6.53 -24.80
N ALA A 252 -2.92 -5.93 -23.78
CA ALA A 252 -3.52 -4.84 -23.01
C ALA A 252 -3.77 -3.60 -23.88
N TYR A 253 -2.84 -3.28 -24.78
CA TYR A 253 -3.00 -2.21 -25.75
C TYR A 253 -4.25 -2.42 -26.61
N ASP A 254 -4.43 -3.59 -27.23
CA ASP A 254 -5.58 -3.89 -28.07
C ASP A 254 -6.90 -3.76 -27.30
N LEU A 255 -6.97 -4.35 -26.09
CA LEU A 255 -8.16 -4.29 -25.23
C LEU A 255 -8.52 -2.86 -24.80
N LEU A 256 -7.52 -2.02 -24.52
CA LEU A 256 -7.75 -0.61 -24.17
C LEU A 256 -8.26 0.19 -25.37
N TRP A 257 -7.81 -0.12 -26.59
CA TRP A 257 -8.35 0.48 -27.80
C TRP A 257 -9.80 0.07 -28.04
N GLU A 258 -10.15 -1.23 -27.88
CA GLU A 258 -11.53 -1.71 -27.94
C GLU A 258 -12.42 -1.00 -26.91
N ALA A 259 -11.96 -0.88 -25.65
CA ALA A 259 -12.69 -0.18 -24.61
C ALA A 259 -12.88 1.31 -24.96
N ALA A 260 -11.86 1.96 -25.51
CA ALA A 260 -11.93 3.34 -25.93
C ALA A 260 -12.95 3.57 -27.06
N ASP A 261 -13.00 2.66 -28.03
CA ASP A 261 -13.97 2.73 -29.14
C ASP A 261 -15.42 2.58 -28.63
N LEU A 262 -15.65 1.69 -27.67
CA LEU A 262 -16.95 1.51 -27.01
C LEU A 262 -17.37 2.77 -26.21
N MET A 263 -16.41 3.48 -25.61
CA MET A 263 -16.66 4.66 -24.78
C MET A 263 -16.76 5.96 -25.56
N HIS A 264 -16.27 6.03 -26.79
CA HIS A 264 -16.07 7.28 -27.53
C HIS A 264 -17.33 8.15 -27.64
N ALA A 265 -18.49 7.56 -27.87
CA ALA A 265 -19.75 8.30 -27.97
C ALA A 265 -20.32 8.72 -26.59
N ALA A 266 -20.10 7.90 -25.57
CA ALA A 266 -20.62 8.13 -24.21
C ALA A 266 -19.72 9.11 -23.43
N ASP A 267 -18.39 8.91 -23.52
CA ASP A 267 -17.38 9.67 -22.77
C ASP A 267 -16.09 9.80 -23.61
N ALA A 268 -16.00 10.89 -24.37
CA ALA A 268 -14.86 11.13 -25.26
C ALA A 268 -13.53 11.35 -24.51
N ASP A 269 -13.58 11.97 -23.31
CA ASP A 269 -12.39 12.22 -22.51
C ASP A 269 -11.84 10.91 -21.95
N PHE A 270 -12.71 10.04 -21.42
CA PHE A 270 -12.30 8.73 -20.95
C PHE A 270 -11.76 7.86 -22.10
N ALA A 271 -12.39 7.89 -23.27
CA ALA A 271 -11.90 7.19 -24.46
C ALA A 271 -10.52 7.71 -24.90
N ALA A 272 -10.29 9.03 -24.87
CA ALA A 272 -8.98 9.62 -25.18
C ALA A 272 -7.90 9.16 -24.18
N TYR A 273 -8.21 9.18 -22.89
CA TYR A 273 -7.33 8.66 -21.84
C TYR A 273 -6.96 7.20 -22.09
N LEU A 274 -7.93 6.33 -22.36
CA LEU A 274 -7.67 4.91 -22.60
C LEU A 274 -6.72 4.67 -23.79
N ARG A 275 -6.85 5.44 -24.88
CA ARG A 275 -5.94 5.35 -26.05
C ARG A 275 -4.52 5.82 -25.70
N LEU A 276 -4.39 6.90 -24.94
CA LEU A 276 -3.09 7.39 -24.49
C LEU A 276 -2.44 6.38 -23.55
N ARG A 277 -3.20 5.84 -22.59
CA ARG A 277 -2.70 4.83 -21.66
C ARG A 277 -2.30 3.52 -22.38
N ALA A 278 -3.01 3.13 -23.42
CA ALA A 278 -2.60 2.01 -24.26
C ALA A 278 -1.21 2.25 -24.89
N ARG A 279 -0.98 3.45 -25.42
CA ARG A 279 0.33 3.83 -25.93
C ARG A 279 1.39 3.84 -24.83
N ASP A 280 1.11 4.40 -23.66
CA ASP A 280 2.03 4.51 -22.53
C ASP A 280 2.54 3.13 -22.07
N LEU A 281 1.67 2.11 -22.11
CA LEU A 281 2.06 0.73 -21.80
C LEU A 281 3.09 0.14 -22.80
N LEU A 282 3.18 0.68 -24.02
CA LEU A 282 4.15 0.25 -25.02
C LEU A 282 5.43 1.10 -25.02
N THR A 283 5.36 2.34 -24.55
CA THR A 283 6.49 3.27 -24.50
C THR A 283 7.20 3.29 -23.16
N ASP A 284 6.54 2.78 -22.09
CA ASP A 284 6.94 2.94 -20.68
C ASP A 284 7.01 4.43 -20.23
N ASP A 285 6.50 5.34 -21.07
CA ASP A 285 6.35 6.76 -20.80
C ASP A 285 4.87 7.08 -20.55
N TYR A 286 4.53 7.44 -19.31
CA TYR A 286 3.17 7.65 -18.85
C TYR A 286 2.69 9.10 -18.90
N GLU A 287 3.53 10.04 -19.34
CA GLU A 287 3.21 11.46 -19.32
C GLU A 287 1.89 11.78 -20.05
N GLY A 288 1.69 11.20 -21.23
CA GLY A 288 0.52 11.48 -22.05
C GLY A 288 -0.79 11.02 -21.43
N GLY A 289 -0.81 9.80 -20.89
CA GLY A 289 -1.96 9.25 -20.19
C GLY A 289 -2.24 9.96 -18.87
N ASP A 290 -1.19 10.27 -18.10
CA ASP A 290 -1.32 10.99 -16.82
C ASP A 290 -1.91 12.38 -17.03
N ALA A 291 -1.44 13.11 -18.05
CA ALA A 291 -1.98 14.42 -18.42
C ALA A 291 -3.47 14.35 -18.77
N ALA A 292 -3.86 13.38 -19.61
CA ALA A 292 -5.24 13.18 -20.00
C ALA A 292 -6.13 12.75 -18.83
N TRP A 293 -5.58 11.93 -17.91
CA TRP A 293 -6.30 11.43 -16.74
C TRP A 293 -6.59 12.55 -15.73
N VAL A 294 -5.62 13.44 -15.48
CA VAL A 294 -5.79 14.58 -14.56
C VAL A 294 -6.68 15.67 -15.16
N ALA A 295 -6.57 15.94 -16.46
CA ALA A 295 -7.33 16.99 -17.13
C ALA A 295 -8.74 16.55 -17.56
N GLY A 296 -8.99 15.26 -17.71
CA GLY A 296 -10.23 14.71 -18.23
C GLY A 296 -11.42 14.86 -17.26
N THR A 297 -12.59 15.12 -17.85
CA THR A 297 -13.85 15.18 -17.10
C THR A 297 -14.65 13.91 -17.36
N PHE A 298 -14.25 12.83 -16.69
CA PHE A 298 -14.88 11.52 -16.86
C PHE A 298 -16.27 11.49 -16.23
N LYS A 299 -17.22 10.88 -16.94
CA LYS A 299 -18.61 10.92 -16.54
C LYS A 299 -18.98 9.83 -15.54
N ARG A 300 -18.98 8.57 -15.98
CA ARG A 300 -19.45 7.43 -15.18
C ARG A 300 -18.34 6.46 -14.78
N LEU A 301 -17.39 6.23 -15.66
CA LEU A 301 -16.30 5.27 -15.44
C LEU A 301 -14.98 6.01 -15.23
N ASN A 302 -14.12 5.43 -14.42
CA ASN A 302 -12.73 5.81 -14.31
C ASN A 302 -11.87 4.55 -14.16
N ALA A 303 -10.60 4.62 -14.48
CA ALA A 303 -9.66 3.54 -14.28
C ALA A 303 -8.25 4.09 -14.03
N GLN A 304 -7.57 3.61 -13.00
CA GLN A 304 -6.13 3.74 -12.88
C GLN A 304 -5.50 2.50 -13.51
N ILE A 305 -4.57 2.67 -14.43
CA ILE A 305 -3.99 1.55 -15.20
C ILE A 305 -2.50 1.75 -15.32
N GLY A 306 -1.72 0.76 -14.89
CA GLY A 306 -0.26 0.77 -15.05
C GLY A 306 0.51 0.53 -13.77
N SER A 307 1.81 0.86 -13.80
CA SER A 307 2.73 0.72 -12.67
C SER A 307 3.06 2.10 -12.10
N TYR A 308 2.75 2.32 -10.83
CA TYR A 308 2.92 3.62 -10.17
C TYR A 308 3.70 3.53 -8.86
N GLU A 309 3.36 2.58 -8.00
CA GLU A 309 3.83 2.54 -6.63
C GLU A 309 5.10 1.69 -6.49
N THR A 310 6.03 2.13 -5.66
CA THR A 310 7.36 1.55 -5.49
C THR A 310 7.51 0.70 -4.23
N TYR A 311 6.48 0.61 -3.37
CA TYR A 311 6.55 -0.02 -2.03
C TYR A 311 7.05 -1.48 -2.03
N ASP A 312 6.85 -2.20 -3.12
CA ASP A 312 7.31 -3.58 -3.25
C ASP A 312 8.80 -3.69 -3.59
N ASP A 313 9.44 -2.64 -4.12
CA ASP A 313 10.90 -2.56 -4.32
C ASP A 313 11.60 -2.15 -3.03
N THR A 314 11.87 -3.12 -2.16
CA THR A 314 12.58 -2.85 -0.90
C THR A 314 14.11 -2.83 -1.06
N LEU A 315 14.61 -2.94 -2.30
CA LEU A 315 16.04 -2.83 -2.59
C LEU A 315 16.47 -1.37 -2.79
N PHE A 316 15.71 -0.60 -3.59
CA PHE A 316 16.00 0.80 -3.90
C PHE A 316 14.78 1.73 -3.80
N GLY A 317 13.56 1.21 -3.75
CA GLY A 317 12.34 2.02 -3.74
C GLY A 317 12.07 2.73 -5.07
N VAL A 318 12.55 2.22 -6.20
CA VAL A 318 12.45 2.91 -7.50
C VAL A 318 11.65 2.15 -8.56
N LYS A 319 11.58 0.81 -8.48
CA LYS A 319 10.81 0.01 -9.44
C LYS A 319 9.33 0.09 -9.12
N THR A 320 8.52 0.41 -10.13
CA THR A 320 7.07 0.46 -9.99
C THR A 320 6.43 -0.88 -10.32
N PHE A 321 5.31 -1.18 -9.65
CA PHE A 321 4.60 -2.45 -9.77
C PHE A 321 3.23 -2.27 -10.42
N PHE A 322 2.81 -3.25 -11.23
CA PHE A 322 1.54 -3.18 -11.94
C PHE A 322 0.34 -3.25 -11.00
N GLY A 323 -0.59 -2.36 -11.24
CA GLY A 323 -1.89 -2.32 -10.61
C GLY A 323 -2.92 -1.75 -11.55
N MET A 324 -4.17 -2.05 -11.29
CA MET A 324 -5.30 -1.45 -11.98
C MET A 324 -6.52 -1.45 -11.09
N ASN A 325 -7.32 -0.41 -11.21
CA ASN A 325 -8.69 -0.42 -10.72
C ASN A 325 -9.67 -0.01 -11.82
N VAL A 326 -10.90 -0.49 -11.70
CA VAL A 326 -12.04 -0.07 -12.50
C VAL A 326 -13.07 0.50 -11.54
N LEU A 327 -13.50 1.73 -11.78
CA LEU A 327 -14.24 2.54 -10.83
C LEU A 327 -15.54 3.07 -11.46
N LEU A 328 -16.62 3.06 -10.66
CA LEU A 328 -17.87 3.74 -10.96
C LEU A 328 -17.91 5.09 -10.22
N HIS A 329 -18.06 6.19 -10.94
CA HIS A 329 -18.02 7.55 -10.40
C HIS A 329 -19.32 7.90 -9.67
N ASP A 330 -19.21 8.28 -8.40
CA ASP A 330 -20.30 8.89 -7.63
C ASP A 330 -20.28 10.40 -7.80
N GLN A 331 -20.99 10.88 -8.82
CA GLN A 331 -21.00 12.29 -9.19
C GLN A 331 -21.55 13.21 -8.11
N ALA A 332 -22.59 12.74 -7.38
CA ALA A 332 -23.23 13.56 -6.36
C ALA A 332 -22.28 13.81 -5.17
N ARG A 333 -21.63 12.74 -4.69
CA ARG A 333 -20.65 12.85 -3.61
C ARG A 333 -19.40 13.61 -4.04
N SER A 334 -18.93 13.41 -5.26
CA SER A 334 -17.78 14.13 -5.81
C SER A 334 -18.05 15.64 -5.89
N ALA A 335 -19.24 16.05 -6.33
CA ALA A 335 -19.62 17.47 -6.39
C ALA A 335 -19.69 18.10 -4.98
N ALA A 336 -20.28 17.40 -4.00
CA ALA A 336 -20.33 17.87 -2.62
C ALA A 336 -18.93 18.04 -2.02
N LEU A 337 -18.04 17.09 -2.28
CA LEU A 337 -16.66 17.14 -1.84
C LEU A 337 -15.89 18.29 -2.50
N GLY A 338 -16.03 18.51 -3.80
CA GLY A 338 -15.41 19.64 -4.51
C GLY A 338 -15.78 21.01 -3.91
N GLN A 339 -16.97 21.12 -3.30
CA GLN A 339 -17.34 22.35 -2.57
C GLN A 339 -16.56 22.53 -1.27
N ALA A 340 -16.33 21.45 -0.53
CA ALA A 340 -15.58 21.48 0.74
C ALA A 340 -14.10 21.90 0.52
N LEU A 341 -13.53 21.53 -0.63
CA LEU A 341 -12.12 21.76 -0.96
C LEU A 341 -11.80 23.15 -1.54
N ARG A 342 -12.80 24.07 -1.67
CA ARG A 342 -12.55 25.40 -2.26
C ARG A 342 -11.63 26.32 -1.47
N ASN A 343 -11.36 26.04 -0.22
CA ASN A 343 -10.60 26.90 0.70
C ASN A 343 -9.19 26.36 1.03
N LEU A 344 -8.60 25.55 0.15
CA LEU A 344 -7.30 24.91 0.42
C LEU A 344 -6.17 25.91 0.69
N GLN A 345 -6.14 27.07 0.02
CA GLN A 345 -5.14 28.10 0.32
C GLN A 345 -5.24 28.60 1.75
N ALA A 346 -6.46 28.76 2.27
CA ALA A 346 -6.66 29.18 3.65
C ALA A 346 -6.20 28.12 4.69
N ILE A 347 -6.17 26.85 4.30
CA ILE A 347 -5.59 25.77 5.12
C ILE A 347 -4.08 25.80 5.03
N GLU A 348 -3.52 25.90 3.81
CA GLU A 348 -2.06 26.02 3.60
C GLU A 348 -1.48 27.20 4.41
N ASP A 349 -2.13 28.38 4.34
CA ASP A 349 -1.71 29.59 5.04
C ASP A 349 -1.75 29.48 6.58
N ARG A 350 -2.28 28.38 7.12
CA ARG A 350 -2.30 28.09 8.56
C ARG A 350 -1.28 27.04 8.99
N LEU A 351 -0.69 26.33 8.04
CA LEU A 351 0.28 25.29 8.39
C LEU A 351 1.50 25.92 9.09
N PRO A 352 2.10 25.25 10.09
CA PRO A 352 3.18 25.80 10.89
C PRO A 352 4.54 25.78 10.15
N HIS A 353 4.62 26.43 8.98
CA HIS A 353 5.86 26.63 8.22
C HIS A 353 5.83 27.92 7.39
N GLU A 354 6.98 28.39 6.96
CA GLU A 354 7.14 29.54 6.06
C GLU A 354 8.29 29.32 5.06
N PRO A 355 8.18 29.83 3.84
CA PRO A 355 7.02 30.49 3.25
C PRO A 355 5.95 29.49 2.83
N HIS A 356 4.68 29.90 2.88
CA HIS A 356 3.59 29.12 2.33
C HIS A 356 3.65 29.11 0.80
N ARG A 357 3.24 27.99 0.21
CA ARG A 357 3.15 27.86 -1.23
C ARG A 357 1.79 28.31 -1.75
N ARG A 358 1.73 28.60 -3.04
CA ARG A 358 0.46 28.82 -3.71
C ARG A 358 -0.15 27.48 -4.08
N VAL A 359 -1.25 27.12 -3.44
CA VAL A 359 -2.01 25.90 -3.73
C VAL A 359 -2.93 26.13 -4.93
N ARG A 360 -3.14 25.12 -5.76
CA ARG A 360 -4.13 25.20 -6.84
C ARG A 360 -5.53 25.36 -6.22
N ALA A 361 -6.34 26.22 -6.84
CA ALA A 361 -7.68 26.53 -6.35
C ALA A 361 -8.64 25.33 -6.44
N GLU A 362 -8.38 24.41 -7.36
CA GLU A 362 -9.18 23.20 -7.56
C GLU A 362 -8.25 21.98 -7.57
N ILE A 363 -8.54 21.02 -6.68
CA ILE A 363 -7.95 19.69 -6.73
C ILE A 363 -8.98 18.77 -7.39
N PRO A 364 -8.62 18.08 -8.46
CA PRO A 364 -9.47 17.02 -8.98
C PRO A 364 -9.67 15.94 -7.90
N VAL A 365 -10.89 15.80 -7.44
CA VAL A 365 -11.26 14.79 -6.45
C VAL A 365 -12.50 14.06 -6.92
N GLY A 366 -12.46 12.73 -6.85
CA GLY A 366 -13.60 11.91 -7.18
C GLY A 366 -13.89 10.89 -6.09
N VAL A 367 -15.17 10.70 -5.83
CA VAL A 367 -15.68 9.62 -4.99
C VAL A 367 -16.15 8.49 -5.91
N TYR A 368 -15.66 7.30 -5.66
CA TYR A 368 -15.89 6.15 -6.55
C TYR A 368 -16.35 4.93 -5.78
N GLN A 369 -17.12 4.09 -6.47
CA GLN A 369 -17.35 2.72 -6.09
C GLN A 369 -16.39 1.82 -6.86
N VAL A 370 -15.64 0.99 -6.18
CA VAL A 370 -14.75 0.02 -6.81
C VAL A 370 -15.58 -1.08 -7.45
N ILE A 371 -15.44 -1.23 -8.77
CA ILE A 371 -15.98 -2.35 -9.54
C ILE A 371 -15.04 -3.54 -9.41
N ALA A 372 -13.75 -3.33 -9.65
CA ALA A 372 -12.69 -4.33 -9.46
C ALA A 372 -11.31 -3.68 -9.25
N ASP A 373 -10.46 -4.33 -8.46
CA ASP A 373 -9.05 -4.01 -8.27
C ASP A 373 -8.16 -5.18 -8.63
N TYR A 374 -6.97 -4.88 -9.18
CA TYR A 374 -6.00 -5.84 -9.66
C TYR A 374 -4.57 -5.49 -9.26
N GLY A 375 -3.71 -6.49 -9.17
CA GLY A 375 -2.28 -6.31 -8.89
C GLY A 375 -2.05 -5.58 -7.57
N GLN A 376 -1.17 -4.58 -7.58
CA GLN A 376 -0.80 -3.84 -6.39
C GLN A 376 -1.96 -3.10 -5.73
N THR A 377 -2.91 -2.61 -6.52
CA THR A 377 -4.07 -1.86 -5.99
C THR A 377 -5.10 -2.76 -5.31
N ARG A 378 -5.08 -4.07 -5.56
CA ARG A 378 -6.04 -5.02 -4.97
C ARG A 378 -5.84 -5.12 -3.45
N GLY A 379 -6.91 -4.87 -2.71
CA GLY A 379 -6.91 -4.94 -1.25
C GLY A 379 -7.87 -3.94 -0.63
N SER A 380 -7.67 -3.65 0.64
CA SER A 380 -8.50 -2.68 1.39
C SER A 380 -7.99 -1.23 1.29
N ASN A 381 -7.32 -0.88 0.21
CA ASN A 381 -6.89 0.51 -0.02
C ASN A 381 -8.09 1.44 -0.08
N THR A 382 -8.04 2.54 0.64
CA THR A 382 -9.18 3.45 0.84
C THR A 382 -9.18 4.62 -0.12
N ALA A 383 -7.99 5.14 -0.44
CA ALA A 383 -7.83 6.31 -1.29
C ALA A 383 -6.49 6.24 -2.03
N THR A 384 -6.34 7.07 -3.05
CA THR A 384 -5.10 7.20 -3.82
C THR A 384 -5.00 8.61 -4.37
N ILE A 385 -3.80 9.18 -4.36
CA ILE A 385 -3.46 10.44 -5.02
C ILE A 385 -2.41 10.18 -6.10
N LEU A 386 -2.72 10.46 -7.35
CA LEU A 386 -1.87 10.18 -8.50
C LEU A 386 -2.01 11.26 -9.59
N PRO A 387 -1.05 11.36 -10.52
CA PRO A 387 0.21 10.64 -10.57
C PRO A 387 1.15 11.00 -9.41
N ASN A 388 2.02 10.08 -9.02
CA ASN A 388 3.06 10.31 -8.00
C ASN A 388 4.43 10.68 -8.63
N ASP A 389 4.57 10.63 -9.95
CA ASP A 389 5.72 11.20 -10.65
C ASP A 389 5.81 12.70 -10.40
N ALA A 390 6.97 13.17 -9.89
CA ALA A 390 7.15 14.55 -9.46
C ALA A 390 7.03 15.56 -10.62
N ASP A 391 7.52 15.23 -11.82
CA ASP A 391 7.46 16.11 -12.99
C ASP A 391 6.04 16.19 -13.55
N HIS A 392 5.35 15.05 -13.65
CA HIS A 392 3.95 15.01 -14.09
C HIS A 392 3.05 15.74 -13.10
N SER A 393 3.25 15.55 -11.80
CA SER A 393 2.50 16.20 -10.74
C SER A 393 2.65 17.73 -10.75
N ARG A 394 3.88 18.23 -10.98
CA ARG A 394 4.12 19.68 -11.10
C ARG A 394 3.45 20.26 -12.35
N LYS A 395 3.50 19.54 -13.47
CA LYS A 395 3.02 20.03 -14.76
C LYS A 395 1.51 19.97 -14.89
N TYR A 396 0.91 18.86 -14.48
CA TYR A 396 -0.51 18.57 -14.72
C TYR A 396 -1.35 18.61 -13.45
N GLY A 397 -0.75 18.39 -12.28
CA GLY A 397 -1.43 18.20 -11.00
C GLY A 397 -1.65 16.74 -10.70
N ARG A 398 -2.42 16.51 -9.64
CA ARG A 398 -2.80 15.18 -9.15
C ARG A 398 -4.31 15.09 -9.04
N THR A 399 -4.85 13.88 -9.07
CA THR A 399 -6.25 13.60 -8.75
C THR A 399 -6.37 12.72 -7.53
N ILE A 400 -7.33 13.01 -6.67
CA ILE A 400 -7.65 12.19 -5.50
C ILE A 400 -8.82 11.26 -5.86
N MET A 401 -8.64 9.98 -5.61
CA MET A 401 -9.69 8.97 -5.79
C MET A 401 -10.03 8.33 -4.45
N LEU A 402 -11.26 8.53 -4.00
CA LEU A 402 -11.77 7.94 -2.76
C LEU A 402 -12.61 6.70 -3.08
N ARG A 403 -12.25 5.56 -2.51
CA ARG A 403 -12.91 4.27 -2.73
C ARG A 403 -14.03 4.08 -1.71
N TYR A 404 -15.17 4.70 -1.97
CA TYR A 404 -16.25 4.87 -1.01
C TYR A 404 -16.78 3.53 -0.46
N ASN A 405 -17.04 2.53 -1.31
CA ASN A 405 -17.57 1.23 -0.87
C ASN A 405 -16.55 0.37 -0.08
N ILE A 406 -15.27 0.75 -0.05
CA ILE A 406 -14.28 0.20 0.88
C ILE A 406 -14.26 1.02 2.17
N MET A 407 -14.14 2.33 2.06
CA MET A 407 -14.03 3.26 3.21
C MET A 407 -15.24 3.18 4.14
N THR A 408 -16.41 2.95 3.59
CA THR A 408 -17.69 2.87 4.32
C THR A 408 -18.19 1.44 4.52
N ASN A 409 -17.32 0.44 4.30
CA ASN A 409 -17.71 -0.95 4.53
C ASN A 409 -17.93 -1.21 6.03
N PRO A 410 -19.15 -1.62 6.45
CA PRO A 410 -19.46 -1.80 7.88
C PRO A 410 -18.60 -2.84 8.56
N ALA A 411 -18.20 -3.90 7.86
CA ALA A 411 -17.39 -4.98 8.44
C ALA A 411 -15.94 -4.52 8.69
N ILE A 412 -15.36 -3.70 7.79
CA ILE A 412 -14.06 -3.08 7.99
C ILE A 412 -14.11 -2.09 9.16
N PHE A 413 -15.14 -1.25 9.19
CA PHE A 413 -15.34 -0.25 10.24
C PHE A 413 -15.46 -0.88 11.62
N GLU A 414 -16.23 -1.96 11.74
CA GLU A 414 -16.40 -2.69 13.01
C GLU A 414 -15.07 -3.25 13.54
N GLN A 415 -14.16 -3.73 12.67
CA GLN A 415 -12.82 -4.13 13.10
C GLN A 415 -12.00 -2.94 13.63
N GLY A 416 -12.16 -1.75 13.04
CA GLY A 416 -11.58 -0.49 13.55
C GLY A 416 -12.12 -0.13 14.93
N ARG A 417 -13.41 -0.21 15.14
CA ARG A 417 -14.05 0.03 16.47
C ARG A 417 -13.53 -0.95 17.53
N ARG A 418 -13.43 -2.23 17.21
CA ARG A 418 -12.88 -3.26 18.11
C ARG A 418 -11.43 -2.98 18.47
N ARG A 419 -10.62 -2.51 17.51
CA ARG A 419 -9.22 -2.13 17.75
C ARG A 419 -9.13 -0.96 18.73
N LEU A 420 -9.89 0.12 18.49
CA LEU A 420 -9.93 1.28 19.37
C LEU A 420 -10.38 0.88 20.78
N ALA A 421 -11.48 0.12 20.88
CA ALA A 421 -12.03 -0.34 22.15
C ALA A 421 -11.09 -1.26 22.93
N ALA A 422 -10.27 -2.08 22.25
CA ALA A 422 -9.28 -2.93 22.90
C ALA A 422 -8.09 -2.15 23.46
N ALA A 423 -7.76 -1.00 22.85
CA ALA A 423 -6.60 -0.21 23.19
C ALA A 423 -6.89 0.91 24.21
N THR A 424 -8.14 1.40 24.27
CA THR A 424 -8.49 2.60 25.05
C THR A 424 -9.46 2.32 26.18
N GLU A 425 -9.59 3.28 27.10
CA GLU A 425 -10.61 3.25 28.16
C GLU A 425 -12.04 3.29 27.60
N PRO A 426 -13.03 2.68 28.28
CA PRO A 426 -14.41 2.57 27.77
C PRO A 426 -15.07 3.90 27.39
N ARG A 427 -14.72 5.00 28.05
CA ARG A 427 -15.29 6.34 27.78
C ARG A 427 -14.99 6.88 26.38
N PHE A 428 -14.03 6.28 25.63
CA PHE A 428 -13.62 6.70 24.29
C PHE A 428 -14.16 5.80 23.17
N HIS A 429 -14.87 4.70 23.51
CA HIS A 429 -15.26 3.69 22.52
C HIS A 429 -16.27 4.21 21.48
N ASP A 430 -17.11 5.15 21.88
CA ASP A 430 -18.16 5.72 21.02
C ASP A 430 -17.71 7.00 20.28
N ASP A 431 -16.48 7.46 20.51
CA ASP A 431 -15.94 8.64 19.84
C ASP A 431 -15.72 8.41 18.33
N LEU A 432 -15.43 7.17 17.92
CA LEU A 432 -15.18 6.83 16.52
C LEU A 432 -16.49 6.57 15.78
N THR A 433 -16.75 7.33 14.71
CA THR A 433 -17.86 7.12 13.77
C THR A 433 -17.35 6.78 12.38
N LEU A 434 -18.21 6.22 11.54
CA LEU A 434 -17.88 5.92 10.14
C LEU A 434 -17.50 7.20 9.37
N ASP A 435 -18.26 8.27 9.58
CA ASP A 435 -18.00 9.57 8.91
C ASP A 435 -16.70 10.19 9.38
N GLY A 436 -16.41 10.23 10.67
CA GLY A 436 -15.14 10.77 11.17
C GLY A 436 -13.92 10.01 10.65
N ASN A 437 -14.00 8.68 10.53
CA ASN A 437 -12.94 7.89 9.92
C ASN A 437 -12.81 8.15 8.41
N PHE A 438 -13.93 8.36 7.71
CA PHE A 438 -13.94 8.80 6.32
C PHE A 438 -13.29 10.18 6.16
N GLN A 439 -13.68 11.16 6.97
CA GLN A 439 -13.11 12.52 6.95
C GLN A 439 -11.60 12.50 7.21
N ARG A 440 -11.14 11.76 8.22
CA ARG A 440 -9.70 11.64 8.48
C ARG A 440 -8.94 11.12 7.26
N THR A 441 -9.46 10.09 6.57
CA THR A 441 -8.81 9.54 5.38
C THR A 441 -8.84 10.53 4.21
N LEU A 442 -9.97 11.17 3.98
CA LEU A 442 -10.09 12.22 2.97
C LEU A 442 -9.06 13.33 3.17
N TRP A 443 -8.96 13.86 4.39
CA TRP A 443 -8.06 14.97 4.70
C TRP A 443 -6.60 14.53 4.75
N HIS A 444 -6.30 13.25 4.92
CA HIS A 444 -4.96 12.70 4.70
C HIS A 444 -4.55 12.85 3.23
N GLU A 445 -5.41 12.45 2.28
CA GLU A 445 -5.13 12.62 0.85
C GLU A 445 -5.01 14.10 0.46
N VAL A 446 -5.81 14.96 1.06
CA VAL A 446 -5.66 16.42 0.90
C VAL A 446 -4.33 16.90 1.46
N GLY A 447 -3.86 16.30 2.55
CA GLY A 447 -2.57 16.59 3.18
C GLY A 447 -1.37 16.44 2.25
N HIS A 448 -1.44 15.53 1.26
CA HIS A 448 -0.41 15.40 0.22
C HIS A 448 -0.32 16.65 -0.70
N TYR A 449 -1.38 17.43 -0.78
CA TYR A 449 -1.42 18.67 -1.56
C TYR A 449 -0.86 19.87 -0.80
N LEU A 450 -0.69 19.76 0.50
CA LEU A 450 -0.37 20.86 1.40
C LEU A 450 1.02 20.70 2.02
N GLY A 451 1.57 21.81 2.52
CA GLY A 451 2.86 21.84 3.18
C GLY A 451 4.05 21.95 2.22
N VAL A 452 5.21 21.50 2.67
CA VAL A 452 6.48 21.60 1.94
C VAL A 452 6.49 20.63 0.76
N ASP A 453 6.84 21.11 -0.43
CA ASP A 453 7.00 20.33 -1.66
C ASP A 453 8.44 20.31 -2.19
N VAL A 454 9.25 21.30 -1.81
CA VAL A 454 10.68 21.37 -2.12
C VAL A 454 11.46 21.88 -0.92
N THR A 455 12.71 21.48 -0.81
CA THR A 455 13.63 21.97 0.22
C THR A 455 13.92 23.46 0.05
N ARG A 456 14.54 24.07 1.08
CA ARG A 456 14.97 25.49 1.02
C ARG A 456 15.91 25.80 -0.15
N ASP A 457 16.74 24.84 -0.56
CA ASP A 457 17.67 24.95 -1.68
C ASP A 457 17.09 24.48 -3.02
N GLY A 458 15.78 24.16 -3.06
CA GLY A 458 15.02 23.85 -4.27
C GLY A 458 15.16 22.42 -4.77
N ARG A 459 15.70 21.49 -3.97
CA ARG A 459 15.72 20.05 -4.31
C ARG A 459 14.35 19.42 -4.06
N ASP A 460 14.01 18.41 -4.84
CA ASP A 460 12.86 17.54 -4.57
C ASP A 460 13.07 16.78 -3.25
N LEU A 461 11.97 16.53 -2.53
CA LEU A 461 12.02 15.88 -1.21
C LEU A 461 12.58 14.45 -1.30
N ASP A 462 12.25 13.70 -2.37
CA ASP A 462 12.76 12.34 -2.59
C ASP A 462 14.29 12.34 -2.73
N GLN A 463 14.84 13.29 -3.49
CA GLN A 463 16.29 13.45 -3.63
C GLN A 463 16.96 13.89 -2.33
N ALA A 464 16.28 14.74 -1.55
CA ALA A 464 16.83 15.31 -0.32
C ALA A 464 16.77 14.34 0.85
N LEU A 465 15.65 13.64 1.05
CA LEU A 465 15.42 12.75 2.19
C LEU A 465 15.70 11.27 1.89
N GLN A 466 15.86 10.91 0.60
CA GLN A 466 16.21 9.56 0.15
C GLN A 466 15.28 8.48 0.74
N ASP A 467 15.82 7.43 1.33
CA ASP A 467 15.06 6.30 1.92
C ASP A 467 14.01 6.71 2.97
N SER A 468 14.03 7.97 3.42
CA SER A 468 13.08 8.51 4.41
C SER A 468 11.97 9.35 3.78
N ALA A 469 12.02 9.66 2.50
CA ALA A 469 11.12 10.60 1.83
C ALA A 469 9.65 10.16 1.95
N ASP A 470 9.33 8.94 1.53
CA ASP A 470 7.96 8.37 1.61
C ASP A 470 7.43 8.37 3.04
N LEU A 471 8.28 8.00 4.01
CA LEU A 471 7.89 7.96 5.42
C LEU A 471 7.48 9.35 5.93
N PHE A 472 8.27 10.40 5.61
CA PHE A 472 7.97 11.76 6.05
C PHE A 472 6.82 12.39 5.27
N GLU A 473 6.62 12.02 4.01
CA GLU A 473 5.47 12.46 3.22
C GLU A 473 4.16 11.91 3.79
N GLU A 474 4.10 10.63 4.10
CA GLU A 474 2.95 9.98 4.72
C GLU A 474 2.68 10.53 6.14
N LEU A 475 3.74 10.74 6.91
CA LEU A 475 3.63 11.34 8.24
C LEU A 475 3.10 12.78 8.17
N LYS A 476 3.59 13.59 7.24
CA LYS A 476 3.09 14.94 6.98
C LYS A 476 1.60 14.93 6.61
N ALA A 477 1.19 14.05 5.69
CA ALA A 477 -0.20 13.96 5.27
C ALA A 477 -1.15 13.58 6.42
N ASP A 478 -0.79 12.59 7.24
CA ASP A 478 -1.55 12.23 8.46
C ASP A 478 -1.68 13.42 9.42
N LEU A 479 -0.56 14.12 9.70
CA LEU A 479 -0.56 15.25 10.63
C LEU A 479 -1.33 16.47 10.10
N VAL A 480 -1.22 16.78 8.81
CA VAL A 480 -2.01 17.86 8.16
C VAL A 480 -3.50 17.56 8.26
N SER A 481 -3.91 16.30 8.04
CA SER A 481 -5.29 15.86 8.23
C SER A 481 -5.82 16.23 9.63
N LEU A 482 -5.07 15.87 10.67
CA LEU A 482 -5.48 16.05 12.05
C LEU A 482 -5.39 17.53 12.50
N TYR A 483 -4.36 18.26 12.06
CA TYR A 483 -4.20 19.69 12.29
C TYR A 483 -5.33 20.52 11.68
N THR A 484 -5.77 20.14 10.48
CA THR A 484 -6.85 20.84 9.76
C THR A 484 -8.23 20.63 10.41
N ALA A 485 -8.43 19.58 11.21
CA ALA A 485 -9.72 19.20 11.76
C ALA A 485 -10.40 20.31 12.59
N SER A 486 -9.65 21.01 13.45
CA SER A 486 -10.16 22.13 14.24
C SER A 486 -10.59 23.32 13.37
N TYR A 487 -9.85 23.63 12.30
CA TYR A 487 -10.25 24.66 11.33
C TYR A 487 -11.53 24.26 10.59
N LEU A 488 -11.70 23.00 10.22
CA LEU A 488 -12.92 22.50 9.57
C LEU A 488 -14.14 22.64 10.45
N ARG A 489 -13.99 22.44 11.77
CA ARG A 489 -15.03 22.73 12.75
C ARG A 489 -15.34 24.23 12.81
N ASP A 490 -14.34 25.09 12.85
CA ASP A 490 -14.50 26.53 12.97
C ASP A 490 -15.24 27.16 11.80
N ILE A 491 -15.06 26.60 10.60
CA ILE A 491 -15.80 27.02 9.39
C ILE A 491 -17.17 26.32 9.23
N GLY A 492 -17.55 25.45 10.18
CA GLY A 492 -18.83 24.75 10.17
C GLY A 492 -18.90 23.55 9.20
N TYR A 493 -17.78 23.06 8.70
CA TYR A 493 -17.71 21.84 7.90
C TYR A 493 -17.86 20.58 8.77
N LEU A 494 -17.24 20.57 9.94
CA LEU A 494 -17.43 19.57 10.98
C LEU A 494 -18.20 20.20 12.16
N ASP A 495 -18.99 19.40 12.83
CA ASP A 495 -19.48 19.74 14.17
C ASP A 495 -18.50 19.23 15.26
N VAL A 496 -18.83 19.45 16.53
CA VAL A 496 -17.98 19.01 17.66
C VAL A 496 -17.84 17.49 17.71
N ALA A 497 -18.89 16.75 17.36
CA ALA A 497 -18.87 15.29 17.34
C ALA A 497 -18.03 14.77 16.17
N GLY A 498 -18.11 15.41 15.00
CA GLY A 498 -17.29 15.12 13.84
C GLY A 498 -15.80 15.37 14.08
N LEU A 499 -15.44 16.50 14.72
CA LEU A 499 -14.07 16.77 15.16
C LEU A 499 -13.56 15.66 16.09
N ARG A 500 -14.35 15.34 17.14
CA ARG A 500 -14.03 14.28 18.09
C ARG A 500 -13.79 12.94 17.39
N SER A 501 -14.65 12.59 16.44
CA SER A 501 -14.56 11.36 15.69
C SER A 501 -13.36 11.32 14.75
N MET A 502 -13.01 12.44 14.11
CA MET A 502 -11.83 12.54 13.27
C MET A 502 -10.54 12.36 14.10
N HIS A 503 -10.46 12.97 15.29
CA HIS A 503 -9.38 12.76 16.26
C HIS A 503 -9.29 11.31 16.73
N ALA A 504 -10.41 10.66 17.07
CA ALA A 504 -10.46 9.24 17.41
C ALA A 504 -9.98 8.34 16.25
N GLY A 505 -10.29 8.72 15.01
CA GLY A 505 -9.76 8.09 13.80
C GLY A 505 -8.23 8.21 13.70
N GLY A 506 -7.65 9.34 14.09
CA GLY A 506 -6.21 9.54 14.19
C GLY A 506 -5.56 8.62 15.24
N ILE A 507 -6.21 8.46 16.42
CA ILE A 507 -5.73 7.50 17.42
C ILE A 507 -5.84 6.05 16.91
N LEU A 508 -6.97 5.67 16.28
CA LEU A 508 -7.10 4.35 15.67
C LEU A 508 -5.97 4.07 14.65
N ARG A 509 -5.59 5.09 13.86
CA ARG A 509 -4.56 4.98 12.82
C ARG A 509 -3.20 4.57 13.37
N VAL A 510 -2.80 5.09 14.54
CA VAL A 510 -1.48 4.79 15.12
C VAL A 510 -1.39 3.43 15.81
N LEU A 511 -2.54 2.78 16.11
CA LEU A 511 -2.56 1.50 16.80
C LEU A 511 -2.00 0.38 15.92
N GLN A 512 -0.99 -0.32 16.41
CA GLN A 512 -0.34 -1.43 15.74
C GLN A 512 -0.72 -2.78 16.36
N THR A 513 -0.69 -3.84 15.57
CA THR A 513 -0.88 -5.22 16.05
C THR A 513 0.43 -5.98 16.23
N ASN A 514 1.51 -5.48 15.63
CA ASN A 514 2.86 -6.05 15.70
C ASN A 514 3.91 -4.95 15.49
N PRO A 515 5.17 -5.20 15.86
CA PRO A 515 6.27 -4.34 15.45
C PRO A 515 6.32 -4.19 13.92
N PRO A 516 6.46 -2.98 13.37
CA PRO A 516 6.61 -2.81 11.93
C PRO A 516 7.93 -3.39 11.43
N ARG A 517 7.92 -3.94 10.21
CA ARG A 517 9.14 -4.28 9.48
C ARG A 517 9.73 -3.03 8.82
N ARG A 518 11.04 -3.03 8.57
CA ARG A 518 11.74 -1.93 7.88
C ARG A 518 11.08 -1.56 6.53
N ALA A 519 10.51 -2.54 5.83
CA ALA A 519 9.81 -2.38 4.57
C ALA A 519 8.35 -1.92 4.70
N GLN A 520 7.98 -1.31 5.81
CA GLN A 520 6.61 -0.85 6.10
C GLN A 520 6.63 0.63 6.53
N PRO A 521 6.79 1.58 5.59
CA PRO A 521 6.88 3.00 5.93
C PRO A 521 5.63 3.51 6.67
N TYR A 522 4.44 3.12 6.23
CA TYR A 522 3.17 3.49 6.89
C TYR A 522 3.11 3.05 8.35
N GLN A 523 3.43 1.79 8.64
CA GLN A 523 3.41 1.29 10.01
C GLN A 523 4.51 1.91 10.87
N THR A 524 5.64 2.24 10.26
CA THR A 524 6.75 2.90 10.96
C THR A 524 6.36 4.32 11.35
N MET A 525 5.80 5.13 10.43
CA MET A 525 5.37 6.49 10.77
C MET A 525 4.21 6.50 11.78
N GLN A 526 3.31 5.52 11.74
CA GLN A 526 2.25 5.36 12.73
C GLN A 526 2.81 5.05 14.12
N LEU A 527 3.84 4.20 14.22
CA LEU A 527 4.54 3.94 15.48
C LEU A 527 5.25 5.20 16.00
N MET A 528 5.82 6.01 15.09
CA MET A 528 6.44 7.29 15.46
C MET A 528 5.40 8.26 16.04
N GLN A 529 4.23 8.39 15.44
CA GLN A 529 3.12 9.18 15.98
C GLN A 529 2.69 8.66 17.36
N TRP A 530 2.54 7.34 17.51
CA TRP A 530 2.15 6.73 18.78
C TRP A 530 3.12 7.08 19.91
N ASN A 531 4.43 6.93 19.67
CA ASN A 531 5.47 7.30 20.64
C ASN A 531 5.49 8.79 20.94
N TYR A 532 5.32 9.63 19.92
CA TYR A 532 5.25 11.07 20.10
C TYR A 532 4.05 11.48 20.97
N TYR A 533 2.88 10.92 20.69
CA TYR A 533 1.66 11.18 21.44
C TYR A 533 1.77 10.73 22.91
N LEU A 534 2.47 9.65 23.18
CA LEU A 534 2.77 9.21 24.54
C LEU A 534 3.78 10.13 25.24
N GLU A 535 4.83 10.56 24.55
CA GLU A 535 5.86 11.43 25.13
C GLU A 535 5.29 12.81 25.47
N GLU A 536 4.44 13.35 24.61
CA GLU A 536 3.81 14.67 24.79
C GLU A 536 2.49 14.62 25.57
N GLY A 537 2.05 13.46 26.04
CA GLY A 537 0.91 13.30 26.93
C GLY A 537 -0.47 13.52 26.29
N LEU A 538 -0.58 13.39 24.97
CA LEU A 538 -1.86 13.21 24.30
C LEU A 538 -2.44 11.83 24.62
N LEU A 539 -1.58 10.82 24.72
CA LEU A 539 -1.89 9.47 25.17
C LEU A 539 -1.16 9.18 26.49
N ASP A 540 -1.84 8.51 27.41
CA ASP A 540 -1.25 7.96 28.62
C ASP A 540 -1.64 6.50 28.79
N PHE A 541 -0.70 5.64 29.18
CA PHE A 541 -0.90 4.21 29.34
C PHE A 541 -1.00 3.81 30.79
N ASP A 542 -2.18 3.41 31.25
CA ASP A 542 -2.39 2.85 32.58
C ASP A 542 -1.98 1.36 32.60
N THR A 543 -0.88 1.08 33.29
CA THR A 543 -0.34 -0.29 33.43
C THR A 543 -1.28 -1.23 34.21
N ARG A 544 -2.20 -0.71 35.02
CA ARG A 544 -3.17 -1.50 35.81
C ARG A 544 -4.32 -1.97 34.94
N THR A 545 -4.88 -1.10 34.11
CA THR A 545 -5.98 -1.42 33.19
C THR A 545 -5.49 -1.94 31.86
N GLN A 546 -4.20 -1.75 31.55
CA GLN A 546 -3.57 -2.04 30.25
C GLN A 546 -4.25 -1.32 29.09
N ARG A 547 -4.75 -0.10 29.32
CA ARG A 547 -5.46 0.70 28.35
C ARG A 547 -4.91 2.11 28.32
N MET A 548 -5.14 2.77 27.19
CA MET A 548 -4.76 4.17 27.01
C MET A 548 -5.93 5.11 27.33
N SER A 549 -5.63 6.22 27.95
CA SER A 549 -6.48 7.40 27.97
C SER A 549 -6.07 8.38 26.88
N ILE A 550 -7.01 9.18 26.43
CA ILE A 550 -6.81 10.22 25.40
C ILE A 550 -7.13 11.57 26.06
N ASP A 551 -6.17 12.49 26.01
CA ASP A 551 -6.36 13.88 26.42
C ASP A 551 -6.63 14.74 25.18
N TYR A 552 -7.90 14.82 24.79
CA TYR A 552 -8.30 15.59 23.61
C TYR A 552 -8.04 17.09 23.71
N ASP A 553 -7.91 17.63 24.93
CA ASP A 553 -7.63 19.07 25.12
C ASP A 553 -6.18 19.40 24.68
N ARG A 554 -5.32 18.40 24.62
CA ARG A 554 -3.95 18.53 24.11
C ARG A 554 -3.78 18.18 22.63
N TYR A 555 -4.85 17.70 21.99
CA TYR A 555 -4.74 17.11 20.65
C TYR A 555 -4.15 18.09 19.64
N ASP A 556 -4.72 19.28 19.53
CA ASP A 556 -4.30 20.30 18.56
C ASP A 556 -2.85 20.74 18.81
N GLU A 557 -2.47 20.99 20.08
CA GLU A 557 -1.10 21.40 20.46
C GLU A 557 -0.06 20.34 20.08
N VAL A 558 -0.32 19.06 20.40
CA VAL A 558 0.62 17.96 20.17
C VAL A 558 0.79 17.68 18.69
N VAL A 559 -0.32 17.70 17.91
CA VAL A 559 -0.28 17.53 16.45
C VAL A 559 0.47 18.68 15.79
N GLU A 560 0.23 19.94 16.20
CA GLU A 560 0.95 21.12 15.68
C GLU A 560 2.46 21.04 15.94
N GLN A 561 2.87 20.64 17.13
CA GLN A 561 4.29 20.50 17.49
C GLN A 561 4.97 19.44 16.61
N MET A 562 4.35 18.27 16.42
CA MET A 562 4.92 17.23 15.59
C MET A 562 4.95 17.64 14.11
N LEU A 563 3.88 18.26 13.61
CA LEU A 563 3.80 18.75 12.24
C LEU A 563 4.88 19.80 11.95
N THR A 564 5.11 20.73 12.87
CA THR A 564 6.17 21.75 12.78
C THR A 564 7.55 21.12 12.60
N GLU A 565 7.85 20.07 13.38
CA GLU A 565 9.13 19.36 13.28
C GLU A 565 9.27 18.62 11.94
N VAL A 566 8.20 17.95 11.50
CA VAL A 566 8.16 17.21 10.21
C VAL A 566 8.34 18.16 9.03
N LEU A 567 7.60 19.29 9.00
CA LEU A 567 7.74 20.28 7.94
C LEU A 567 9.13 20.94 7.92
N ALA A 568 9.75 21.13 9.09
CA ALA A 568 11.12 21.63 9.18
C ALA A 568 12.14 20.63 8.59
N ILE A 569 12.00 19.33 8.90
CA ILE A 569 12.85 18.27 8.33
C ILE A 569 12.74 18.25 6.80
N GLN A 570 11.52 18.30 6.27
CA GLN A 570 11.28 18.35 4.82
C GLN A 570 11.87 19.63 4.21
N ARG A 571 11.65 20.78 4.85
CA ARG A 571 12.13 22.08 4.35
C ARG A 571 13.64 22.19 4.31
N GLU A 572 14.34 21.59 5.28
CA GLU A 572 15.79 21.57 5.34
C GLU A 572 16.40 20.46 4.47
N GLY A 573 15.64 19.40 4.16
CA GLY A 573 16.11 18.22 3.45
C GLY A 573 17.24 17.50 4.21
N ASP A 574 17.16 17.50 5.55
CA ASP A 574 18.21 17.02 6.45
C ASP A 574 18.00 15.54 6.81
N THR A 575 18.70 14.67 6.10
CA THR A 575 18.68 13.21 6.35
C THR A 575 19.17 12.82 7.74
N GLY A 576 20.10 13.58 8.32
CA GLY A 576 20.61 13.34 9.69
C GLY A 576 19.55 13.62 10.75
N ARG A 577 18.83 14.73 10.59
CA ARG A 577 17.70 15.09 11.46
C ARG A 577 16.55 14.10 11.29
N ALA A 578 16.25 13.71 10.04
CA ALA A 578 15.27 12.68 9.73
C ALA A 578 15.62 11.35 10.43
N ALA A 579 16.85 10.86 10.29
CA ALA A 579 17.31 9.65 10.95
C ALA A 579 17.22 9.73 12.48
N THR A 580 17.59 10.87 13.07
CA THR A 580 17.48 11.10 14.52
C THR A 580 16.01 11.08 14.99
N PHE A 581 15.10 11.64 14.20
CA PHE A 581 13.67 11.65 14.49
C PHE A 581 13.08 10.22 14.42
N ILE A 582 13.45 9.45 13.39
CA ILE A 582 13.06 8.05 13.25
C ILE A 582 13.59 7.21 14.41
N GLU A 583 14.88 7.36 14.77
CA GLU A 583 15.48 6.62 15.89
C GLU A 583 14.78 6.96 17.23
N ARG A 584 14.43 8.24 17.43
CA ARG A 584 13.76 8.68 18.66
C ARG A 584 12.36 8.13 18.82
N TYR A 585 11.59 8.05 17.74
CA TYR A 585 10.17 7.74 17.79
C TYR A 585 9.79 6.40 17.13
N GLY A 586 10.66 5.78 16.37
CA GLY A 586 10.40 4.51 15.67
C GLY A 586 10.65 3.25 16.50
N TYR A 587 10.89 3.36 17.82
CA TYR A 587 11.19 2.20 18.65
C TYR A 587 9.92 1.49 19.17
N TRP A 588 10.01 0.18 19.35
CA TRP A 588 8.95 -0.64 19.90
C TRP A 588 9.19 -0.99 21.36
N HIS A 589 8.26 -0.60 22.25
CA HIS A 589 8.26 -0.96 23.65
C HIS A 589 7.41 -2.22 23.88
N PRO A 590 8.01 -3.38 24.20
CA PRO A 590 7.24 -4.60 24.45
C PRO A 590 6.25 -4.48 25.62
N GLU A 591 6.62 -3.75 26.68
CA GLU A 591 5.82 -3.57 27.90
C GLU A 591 4.64 -2.60 27.75
N LEU A 592 4.58 -1.84 26.64
CA LEU A 592 3.47 -0.94 26.31
C LEU A 592 2.83 -1.38 24.99
N HIS A 593 3.55 -1.19 23.87
CA HIS A 593 3.02 -1.54 22.54
C HIS A 593 2.69 -3.03 22.43
N GLY A 594 3.54 -3.89 23.02
CA GLY A 594 3.33 -5.34 23.04
C GLY A 594 2.04 -5.73 23.75
N ILE A 595 1.75 -5.09 24.90
CA ILE A 595 0.52 -5.34 25.68
C ILE A 595 -0.71 -4.84 24.93
N VAL A 596 -0.70 -3.59 24.48
CA VAL A 596 -1.83 -3.00 23.73
C VAL A 596 -2.09 -3.79 22.44
N SER A 597 -1.02 -4.15 21.73
CA SER A 597 -1.12 -4.97 20.53
C SER A 597 -1.68 -6.37 20.78
N ALA A 598 -1.35 -6.98 21.92
CA ALA A 598 -1.94 -8.26 22.33
C ALA A 598 -3.45 -8.10 22.58
N ASN A 599 -3.85 -7.08 23.35
CA ASN A 599 -5.26 -6.78 23.58
C ASN A 599 -6.03 -6.57 22.28
N ILE A 600 -5.43 -5.87 21.30
CA ILE A 600 -6.03 -5.66 19.98
C ILE A 600 -6.14 -7.00 19.23
N ARG A 601 -5.07 -7.82 19.18
CA ARG A 601 -5.11 -9.11 18.49
C ARG A 601 -6.14 -10.06 19.07
N ASP A 602 -6.37 -10.02 20.38
CA ASP A 602 -7.37 -10.83 21.06
C ASP A 602 -8.81 -10.34 20.81
N ALA A 603 -8.98 -9.01 20.63
CA ALA A 603 -10.30 -8.41 20.43
C ALA A 603 -10.76 -8.40 18.97
N ILE A 604 -9.83 -8.30 17.99
CA ILE A 604 -10.20 -8.34 16.59
C ILE A 604 -10.37 -9.79 16.13
N GLU A 605 -11.46 -10.04 15.43
CA GLU A 605 -11.74 -11.34 14.86
C GLU A 605 -10.90 -11.59 13.60
N HIS A 606 -10.75 -10.55 12.77
CA HIS A 606 -10.08 -10.65 11.48
C HIS A 606 -8.88 -9.71 11.39
N ARG A 607 -7.79 -10.25 10.83
CA ARG A 607 -6.56 -9.51 10.54
C ARG A 607 -6.37 -9.25 9.06
N TYR A 608 -6.89 -10.14 8.23
CA TYR A 608 -6.74 -10.10 6.77
C TYR A 608 -8.09 -9.84 6.12
N TYR A 609 -8.07 -9.14 4.99
CA TYR A 609 -9.25 -8.86 4.18
C TYR A 609 -9.02 -9.39 2.77
N LEU A 610 -9.80 -10.38 2.38
CA LEU A 610 -9.86 -10.86 1.00
C LEU A 610 -10.99 -10.14 0.27
N MET A 611 -10.62 -9.19 -0.59
CA MET A 611 -11.58 -8.47 -1.41
C MET A 611 -12.05 -9.33 -2.57
N ARG A 612 -13.37 -9.50 -2.68
CA ARG A 612 -14.07 -10.16 -3.78
C ARG A 612 -14.82 -9.11 -4.58
N TYR A 613 -14.92 -9.30 -5.86
CA TYR A 613 -15.60 -8.37 -6.75
C TYR A 613 -16.71 -9.14 -7.50
N ALA A 614 -17.97 -8.75 -7.30
CA ALA A 614 -19.10 -9.49 -7.83
C ALA A 614 -19.04 -9.69 -9.35
N VAL A 615 -18.46 -8.73 -10.08
CA VAL A 615 -18.29 -8.79 -11.54
C VAL A 615 -17.28 -9.85 -12.02
N ILE A 616 -16.38 -10.30 -11.14
CA ILE A 616 -15.33 -11.29 -11.45
C ILE A 616 -15.69 -12.65 -10.83
N ASP A 617 -16.15 -12.59 -9.56
CA ASP A 617 -16.36 -13.77 -8.71
C ASP A 617 -17.81 -14.31 -8.78
N ALA A 618 -18.71 -13.69 -9.56
CA ALA A 618 -20.05 -14.21 -9.77
C ALA A 618 -19.97 -15.54 -10.55
N PRO A 619 -20.73 -16.59 -10.16
CA PRO A 619 -20.81 -17.79 -10.97
C PRO A 619 -21.34 -17.40 -12.35
N VAL A 620 -20.62 -17.84 -13.40
CA VAL A 620 -21.11 -17.71 -14.78
C VAL A 620 -22.39 -18.55 -14.86
N HIS A 621 -23.54 -17.89 -14.96
CA HIS A 621 -24.86 -18.52 -15.13
C HIS A 621 -25.06 -18.97 -16.57
#